data_5ca5d9881ce4200d5af793fab5c6101f
#
_entry.id   5ca5d9881ce4200d5af793fab5c6101f
#
_cell.length_a   1.000
_cell.length_b   1.000
_cell.length_c   1.000
_cell.angle_alpha   90.00
_cell.angle_beta   90.00
_cell.angle_gamma   90.00
#
_symmetry.space_group_name_H-M   'P 1'
#
loop_
_entity.id
_entity.type
_entity.pdbx_description
1 polymer ?
#
loop_
_entity_poly.entity_id
_entity_poly.type
_entity_poly.pdbx_seq_one_letter_code
_entity_poly.pdbx_strand_id
1 'polypeptide(L)'
;MDTTPGDQPPAGDACRTRVVLDIVGDKWSLLVVRQLKDGPRRFTELKRAVDGISQRVLTVKLRSLERDGILTRTVHNVMPPHVSYALTEMGGTLREATAPLLEWSVAHLARIDEARAAYDARADTPTAP
;
A
#
# COMPACT_ATOMS: atom_id res chain seq x y z
N MET A 1 28.55 -9.22 -20.27
CA MET A 1 27.32 -8.61 -20.54
C MET A 1 27.24 -7.20 -20.03
N ASP A 2 26.77 -6.35 -20.83
CA ASP A 2 26.86 -4.97 -20.50
C ASP A 2 25.55 -4.41 -20.08
N THR A 3 25.50 -3.99 -18.86
CA THR A 3 24.42 -3.14 -18.43
C THR A 3 24.74 -1.73 -18.89
N THR A 4 23.80 -1.13 -19.56
CA THR A 4 23.90 0.27 -19.90
C THR A 4 24.03 1.06 -18.61
N PRO A 5 24.87 2.10 -18.58
CA PRO A 5 24.99 2.89 -17.35
C PRO A 5 23.68 3.44 -16.80
N GLY A 6 22.66 3.57 -17.63
CA GLY A 6 21.36 4.03 -17.19
C GLY A 6 20.40 2.96 -16.74
N ASP A 7 20.75 1.70 -16.91
CA ASP A 7 19.82 0.59 -16.62
C ASP A 7 19.81 0.17 -15.17
N GLN A 8 20.88 0.46 -14.45
CA GLN A 8 20.95 0.09 -13.03
C GLN A 8 21.19 1.32 -12.19
N PRO A 9 20.45 1.45 -11.10
CA PRO A 9 20.74 2.55 -10.17
C PRO A 9 22.07 2.30 -9.48
N PRO A 10 22.74 3.34 -9.00
CA PRO A 10 23.92 3.17 -8.15
C PRO A 10 23.59 2.29 -6.96
N ALA A 11 24.60 1.61 -6.41
CA ALA A 11 24.40 0.68 -5.32
C ALA A 11 23.64 1.29 -4.15
N GLY A 12 23.93 2.57 -3.82
CA GLY A 12 23.23 3.25 -2.74
C GLY A 12 21.74 3.46 -3.03
N ASP A 13 21.40 3.77 -4.28
CA ASP A 13 20.01 3.95 -4.67
C ASP A 13 19.28 2.62 -4.73
N ALA A 14 19.94 1.55 -5.14
CA ALA A 14 19.35 0.23 -5.13
C ALA A 14 18.92 -0.19 -3.72
N CYS A 15 19.74 0.11 -2.71
CA CYS A 15 19.37 -0.16 -1.32
C CYS A 15 18.24 0.75 -0.85
N ARG A 16 18.24 1.99 -1.31
CA ARG A 16 17.25 2.97 -0.87
C ARG A 16 15.88 2.77 -1.50
N THR A 17 15.80 2.14 -2.65
CA THR A 17 14.50 1.80 -3.24
C THR A 17 13.70 0.86 -2.35
N ARG A 18 14.35 0.19 -1.41
CA ARG A 18 13.62 -0.63 -0.43
C ARG A 18 12.64 0.19 0.40
N VAL A 19 12.92 1.48 0.62
CA VAL A 19 12.00 2.35 1.33
C VAL A 19 10.65 2.38 0.61
N VAL A 20 10.66 2.53 -0.72
CA VAL A 20 9.45 2.52 -1.52
C VAL A 20 8.82 1.14 -1.54
N LEU A 21 9.63 0.10 -1.68
CA LEU A 21 9.13 -1.27 -1.69
C LEU A 21 8.48 -1.65 -0.37
N ASP A 22 8.97 -1.12 0.75
CA ASP A 22 8.35 -1.33 2.05
C ASP A 22 6.94 -0.75 2.11
N ILE A 23 6.74 0.41 1.49
CA ILE A 23 5.41 1.01 1.41
C ILE A 23 4.51 0.17 0.52
N VAL A 24 4.99 -0.21 -0.66
CA VAL A 24 4.22 -0.97 -1.64
C VAL A 24 3.91 -2.37 -1.14
N GLY A 25 4.86 -2.99 -0.44
CA GLY A 25 4.68 -4.34 0.09
C GLY A 25 3.94 -4.40 1.41
N ASP A 26 3.68 -3.26 2.02
CA ASP A 26 2.94 -3.24 3.26
C ASP A 26 1.47 -3.58 3.02
N LYS A 27 0.94 -4.44 3.88
CA LYS A 27 -0.42 -4.93 3.75
C LYS A 27 -1.47 -3.84 3.75
N TRP A 28 -1.23 -2.75 4.49
CA TRP A 28 -2.25 -1.73 4.73
C TRP A 28 -1.99 -0.40 4.03
N SER A 29 -0.72 -0.06 3.76
CA SER A 29 -0.36 1.29 3.31
C SER A 29 -0.99 1.68 1.99
N LEU A 30 -0.95 0.80 0.99
CA LEU A 30 -1.57 1.12 -0.30
C LEU A 30 -3.08 1.22 -0.21
N LEU A 31 -3.71 0.44 0.67
CA LEU A 31 -5.15 0.52 0.86
C LEU A 31 -5.54 1.86 1.46
N VAL A 32 -4.75 2.36 2.41
CA VAL A 32 -4.96 3.69 2.99
C VAL A 32 -4.79 4.77 1.93
N VAL A 33 -3.70 4.71 1.17
CA VAL A 33 -3.42 5.67 0.10
C VAL A 33 -4.58 5.71 -0.89
N ARG A 34 -5.09 4.56 -1.28
CA ARG A 34 -6.21 4.48 -2.22
C ARG A 34 -7.46 5.17 -1.69
N GLN A 35 -7.72 5.07 -0.40
CA GLN A 35 -8.90 5.70 0.20
C GLN A 35 -8.85 7.22 0.20
N LEU A 36 -7.69 7.80 -0.03
CA LEU A 36 -7.50 9.24 -0.07
C LEU A 36 -7.53 9.82 -1.49
N LYS A 37 -7.86 9.00 -2.48
CA LYS A 37 -7.80 9.43 -3.89
C LYS A 37 -8.76 10.56 -4.23
N ASP A 38 -9.90 10.63 -3.57
CA ASP A 38 -10.95 11.61 -3.88
C ASP A 38 -10.93 12.82 -2.98
N GLY A 39 -9.97 12.91 -2.09
CA GLY A 39 -9.85 14.04 -1.19
C GLY A 39 -9.62 13.64 0.25
N PRO A 40 -9.60 14.63 1.15
CA PRO A 40 -9.34 14.37 2.56
C PRO A 40 -10.37 13.45 3.20
N ARG A 41 -9.91 12.64 4.15
CA ARG A 41 -10.79 11.79 4.95
C ARG A 41 -10.38 11.86 6.41
N ARG A 42 -11.38 11.71 7.28
CA ARG A 42 -11.15 11.64 8.71
C ARG A 42 -10.66 10.25 9.11
N PHE A 43 -10.03 10.17 10.27
CA PHE A 43 -9.55 8.91 10.81
C PHE A 43 -10.65 7.84 10.84
N THR A 44 -11.82 8.20 11.36
CA THR A 44 -12.94 7.25 11.48
C THR A 44 -13.43 6.76 10.13
N GLU A 45 -13.39 7.62 9.12
CA GLU A 45 -13.76 7.24 7.76
C GLU A 45 -12.76 6.25 7.17
N LEU A 46 -11.47 6.49 7.37
CA LEU A 46 -10.42 5.57 6.93
C LEU A 46 -10.53 4.22 7.62
N LYS A 47 -10.75 4.24 8.95
CA LYS A 47 -10.89 3.01 9.71
C LYS A 47 -12.05 2.16 9.21
N ARG A 48 -13.14 2.81 8.84
CA ARG A 48 -14.32 2.12 8.33
C ARG A 48 -14.11 1.62 6.91
N ALA A 49 -13.39 2.39 6.09
CA ALA A 49 -13.18 2.06 4.69
C ALA A 49 -12.16 0.96 4.47
N VAL A 50 -11.15 0.87 5.33
CA VAL A 50 -10.13 -0.18 5.22
C VAL A 50 -10.53 -1.33 6.13
N ASP A 51 -11.18 -2.31 5.54
CA ASP A 51 -11.77 -3.42 6.27
C ASP A 51 -10.70 -4.21 7.03
N GLY A 52 -10.98 -4.49 8.28
CA GLY A 52 -10.12 -5.31 9.11
C GLY A 52 -8.95 -4.59 9.77
N ILE A 53 -8.72 -3.32 9.47
CA ILE A 53 -7.60 -2.60 10.09
C ILE A 53 -7.97 -2.19 11.51
N SER A 54 -7.05 -2.41 12.46
CA SER A 54 -7.25 -1.95 13.83
C SER A 54 -6.90 -0.46 13.94
N GLN A 55 -7.44 0.17 14.99
CA GLN A 55 -7.13 1.57 15.26
C GLN A 55 -5.63 1.77 15.47
N ARG A 56 -4.99 0.86 16.17
CA ARG A 56 -3.55 0.93 16.43
C ARG A 56 -2.74 0.85 15.14
N VAL A 57 -3.06 -0.10 14.28
CA VAL A 57 -2.34 -0.29 13.01
C VAL A 57 -2.55 0.92 12.10
N LEU A 58 -3.80 1.39 11.99
CA LEU A 58 -4.08 2.56 11.17
C LEU A 58 -3.28 3.78 11.66
N THR A 59 -3.24 4.00 12.98
CA THR A 59 -2.46 5.10 13.55
C THR A 59 -0.99 5.00 13.15
N VAL A 60 -0.41 3.80 13.26
CA VAL A 60 0.99 3.59 12.93
C VAL A 60 1.24 3.85 11.43
N LYS A 61 0.36 3.32 10.57
CA LYS A 61 0.53 3.50 9.13
C LYS A 61 0.37 4.95 8.70
N LEU A 62 -0.59 5.66 9.27
CA LEU A 62 -0.79 7.08 8.98
C LEU A 62 0.44 7.91 9.38
N ARG A 63 1.02 7.63 10.54
CA ARG A 63 2.23 8.33 10.97
C ARG A 63 3.42 8.04 10.05
N SER A 64 3.58 6.81 9.63
CA SER A 64 4.66 6.45 8.71
C SER A 64 4.50 7.13 7.36
N LEU A 65 3.28 7.14 6.82
CA LEU A 65 3.00 7.79 5.55
C LEU A 65 3.17 9.31 5.62
N GLU A 66 2.80 9.90 6.74
CA GLU A 66 3.02 11.33 6.98
C GLU A 66 4.52 11.63 7.04
N ARG A 67 5.27 10.82 7.77
CA ARG A 67 6.72 10.98 7.87
C ARG A 67 7.40 10.90 6.51
N ASP A 68 6.91 10.03 5.65
CA ASP A 68 7.48 9.84 4.32
C ASP A 68 6.99 10.87 3.30
N GLY A 69 6.15 11.81 3.72
CA GLY A 69 5.66 12.87 2.83
C GLY A 69 4.59 12.41 1.86
N ILE A 70 3.97 11.26 2.10
CA ILE A 70 2.92 10.71 1.24
C ILE A 70 1.57 11.36 1.53
N LEU A 71 1.34 11.71 2.80
CA LEU A 71 0.10 12.36 3.19
C LEU A 71 0.38 13.45 4.22
N THR A 72 -0.60 14.32 4.41
CA THR A 72 -0.59 15.34 5.45
C THR A 72 -1.70 15.07 6.45
N ARG A 73 -1.45 15.50 7.67
CA ARG A 73 -2.40 15.42 8.76
C ARG A 73 -2.80 16.84 9.14
N THR A 74 -4.10 17.12 9.16
CA THR A 74 -4.61 18.42 9.51
C THR A 74 -5.53 18.33 10.72
N VAL A 75 -5.24 19.12 11.75
CA VAL A 75 -6.08 19.23 12.93
C VAL A 75 -7.06 20.37 12.72
N HIS A 76 -8.34 20.06 12.86
CA HIS A 76 -9.40 21.07 12.71
C HIS A 76 -9.88 21.50 14.08
N ASN A 77 -9.62 22.77 14.42
CA ASN A 77 -10.02 23.35 15.70
C ASN A 77 -11.43 23.92 15.61
N VAL A 78 -12.37 23.05 15.32
CA VAL A 78 -13.79 23.39 15.26
C VAL A 78 -14.53 22.51 16.25
N MET A 79 -15.82 22.69 16.38
CA MET A 79 -16.63 21.87 17.30
C MET A 79 -17.53 20.95 16.47
N PRO A 80 -17.37 19.63 16.58
CA PRO A 80 -16.35 18.91 17.38
C PRO A 80 -14.98 18.92 16.71
N PRO A 81 -13.89 18.93 17.46
CA PRO A 81 -12.56 18.88 16.88
C PRO A 81 -12.32 17.52 16.19
N HIS A 82 -11.61 17.56 15.07
CA HIS A 82 -11.31 16.32 14.35
C HIS A 82 -10.01 16.48 13.57
N VAL A 83 -9.51 15.34 13.09
CA VAL A 83 -8.28 15.26 12.30
C VAL A 83 -8.63 14.67 10.95
N SER A 84 -8.11 15.26 9.89
CA SER A 84 -8.24 14.73 8.54
C SER A 84 -6.89 14.45 7.93
N TYR A 85 -6.87 13.58 6.93
CA TYR A 85 -5.68 13.16 6.21
C TYR A 85 -5.92 13.35 4.73
N ALA A 86 -4.89 13.82 4.02
CA ALA A 86 -4.98 14.04 2.58
C ALA A 86 -3.66 13.68 1.93
N LEU A 87 -3.71 13.20 0.69
CA LEU A 87 -2.49 12.92 -0.06
C LEU A 87 -1.77 14.23 -0.38
N THR A 88 -0.44 14.18 -0.32
CA THR A 88 0.40 15.22 -0.89
C THR A 88 0.44 15.04 -2.40
N GLU A 89 1.05 15.99 -3.11
CA GLU A 89 1.29 15.81 -4.54
C GLU A 89 2.07 14.53 -4.80
N MET A 90 3.13 14.29 -4.03
CA MET A 90 3.91 13.06 -4.16
C MET A 90 3.08 11.82 -3.85
N GLY A 91 2.23 11.88 -2.82
CA GLY A 91 1.32 10.78 -2.50
C GLY A 91 0.35 10.49 -3.63
N GLY A 92 -0.11 11.52 -4.32
CA GLY A 92 -0.95 11.36 -5.49
C GLY A 92 -0.24 10.62 -6.63
N THR A 93 1.04 10.93 -6.84
CA THR A 93 1.82 10.22 -7.86
C THR A 93 2.04 8.76 -7.49
N LEU A 94 2.25 8.48 -6.21
CA LEU A 94 2.36 7.09 -5.73
C LEU A 94 1.05 6.34 -5.98
N ARG A 95 -0.08 6.96 -5.67
CA ARG A 95 -1.38 6.35 -5.93
C ARG A 95 -1.54 6.00 -7.41
N GLU A 96 -1.20 6.94 -8.29
CA GLU A 96 -1.28 6.70 -9.73
C GLU A 96 -0.37 5.56 -10.17
N ALA A 97 0.85 5.53 -9.65
CA ALA A 97 1.82 4.49 -10.01
C ALA A 97 1.38 3.10 -9.55
N THR A 98 0.63 3.01 -8.45
CA THR A 98 0.22 1.73 -7.88
C THR A 98 -1.21 1.32 -8.23
N ALA A 99 -2.00 2.21 -8.82
CA ALA A 99 -3.38 1.87 -9.19
C ALA A 99 -3.46 0.66 -10.13
N PRO A 100 -2.63 0.54 -11.16
CA PRO A 100 -2.67 -0.65 -12.01
C PRO A 100 -2.36 -1.95 -11.25
N LEU A 101 -1.52 -1.88 -10.24
CA LEU A 101 -1.21 -3.04 -9.41
C LEU A 101 -2.44 -3.51 -8.64
N LEU A 102 -3.18 -2.57 -8.05
CA LEU A 102 -4.40 -2.91 -7.33
C LEU A 102 -5.48 -3.44 -8.27
N GLU A 103 -5.59 -2.86 -9.46
CA GLU A 103 -6.52 -3.36 -10.47
C GLU A 103 -6.16 -4.77 -10.90
N TRP A 104 -4.87 -5.03 -11.10
CA TRP A 104 -4.38 -6.37 -11.44
C TRP A 104 -4.77 -7.37 -10.35
N SER A 105 -4.61 -6.96 -9.08
CA SER A 105 -4.94 -7.81 -7.94
C SER A 105 -6.41 -8.24 -7.99
N VAL A 106 -7.32 -7.29 -8.15
CA VAL A 106 -8.74 -7.58 -8.18
C VAL A 106 -9.08 -8.52 -9.36
N ALA A 107 -8.48 -8.27 -10.51
CA ALA A 107 -8.76 -9.06 -11.70
C ALA A 107 -8.24 -10.51 -11.60
N HIS A 108 -7.27 -10.76 -10.74
CA HIS A 108 -6.58 -12.06 -10.68
C HIS A 108 -6.80 -12.83 -9.38
N LEU A 109 -7.57 -12.28 -8.43
CA LEU A 109 -7.80 -12.96 -7.15
C LEU A 109 -8.34 -14.38 -7.31
N ALA A 110 -9.35 -14.56 -8.17
CA ALA A 110 -9.93 -15.88 -8.38
C ALA A 110 -8.90 -16.86 -8.94
N ARG A 111 -8.04 -16.40 -9.85
CA ARG A 111 -7.02 -17.26 -10.43
C ARG A 111 -5.94 -17.65 -9.42
N ILE A 112 -5.61 -16.71 -8.52
CA ILE A 112 -4.67 -17.00 -7.44
C ILE A 112 -5.27 -18.06 -6.51
N ASP A 113 -6.54 -17.91 -6.16
CA ASP A 113 -7.22 -18.88 -5.31
C ASP A 113 -7.27 -20.26 -5.95
N GLU A 114 -7.55 -20.33 -7.23
CA GLU A 114 -7.53 -21.58 -7.97
C GLU A 114 -6.13 -22.22 -7.98
N ALA A 115 -5.12 -21.41 -8.20
CA ALA A 115 -3.74 -21.91 -8.22
C ALA A 115 -3.33 -22.46 -6.86
N ARG A 116 -3.70 -21.77 -5.79
CA ARG A 116 -3.41 -22.22 -4.43
C ARG A 116 -4.13 -23.51 -4.11
N ALA A 117 -5.41 -23.61 -4.48
CA ALA A 117 -6.19 -24.82 -4.24
C ALA A 117 -5.61 -26.01 -5.00
N ALA A 118 -5.20 -25.79 -6.25
CA ALA A 118 -4.59 -26.85 -7.05
C ALA A 118 -3.26 -27.31 -6.46
N TYR A 119 -2.45 -26.37 -6.00
CA TYR A 119 -1.19 -26.71 -5.38
C TYR A 119 -1.40 -27.50 -4.09
N ASP A 120 -2.29 -27.04 -3.24
CA ASP A 120 -2.57 -27.70 -1.96
C ASP A 120 -3.13 -29.10 -2.17
N ALA A 121 -3.97 -29.29 -3.18
CA ALA A 121 -4.48 -30.62 -3.51
C ALA A 121 -3.35 -31.57 -3.93
N ARG A 122 -2.36 -31.08 -4.69
CA ARG A 122 -1.19 -31.87 -5.06
C ARG A 122 -0.31 -32.18 -3.86
N ALA A 123 -0.16 -31.21 -2.95
CA ALA A 123 0.66 -31.39 -1.76
C ALA A 123 0.08 -32.47 -0.85
N ASP A 124 -1.26 -32.61 -0.84
CA ASP A 124 -1.92 -33.64 -0.03
C ASP A 124 -1.82 -35.02 -0.64
N THR A 125 -1.43 -35.12 -1.90
CA THR A 125 -1.30 -36.42 -2.56
C THR A 125 0.12 -36.94 -2.37
N PRO A 126 0.29 -38.17 -1.87
CA PRO A 126 1.62 -38.73 -1.76
C PRO A 126 2.24 -38.84 -3.16
N THR A 127 3.35 -38.15 -3.36
CA THR A 127 4.03 -38.20 -4.63
C THR A 127 5.36 -38.92 -4.44
N ALA A 128 5.74 -39.64 -5.48
CA ALA A 128 7.05 -40.25 -5.45
C ALA A 128 8.14 -39.15 -5.44
N PRO A 129 9.20 -39.31 -4.69
CA PRO A 129 10.24 -38.31 -4.62
C PRO A 129 10.94 -38.08 -5.94
#